data_13824d6d3b35c86cb9d0757b20a961d2
#
_entry.id   13824d6d3b35c86cb9d0757b20a961d2
#
_cell.length_a   1.000
_cell.length_b   1.000
_cell.length_c   1.000
_cell.angle_alpha   90.00
_cell.angle_beta   90.00
_cell.angle_gamma   90.00
#
_symmetry.space_group_name_H-M   'P 1'
#
loop_
_entity.id
_entity.type
_entity.pdbx_description
1 polymer ?
#
loop_
_entity_poly.entity_id
_entity_poly.type
_entity_poly.pdbx_seq_one_letter_code
_entity_poly.pdbx_strand_id
1 'polypeptide(L)'
;VVVAAALLLVIAWIGLRLWIRLRKKRFGSRLLVKLAAVFALAGFAPGMLIYVVSYQFVSRSIETWFDVKVEGALDAGLNLGRVSLETLSNDLTNKARLSASQLSSVPDAGATLPLERLRDQLGARDVGLFSASGQLIQAASQSQFQLSTARPSAQQLRTARGSRSVTWVEGLDEATAATVDDARIKVLVLVPNPSFALVAEPRFLLVTQALPEELV
;
A
#
# COMPACT_ATOMS: atom_id res chain seq x y z
N VAL A 1 36.50 -5.04 19.95
CA VAL A 1 36.21 -4.38 21.23
C VAL A 1 37.33 -4.61 22.25
N VAL A 2 37.75 -5.85 22.50
CA VAL A 2 38.78 -6.20 23.50
C VAL A 2 40.15 -5.55 23.20
N VAL A 3 40.58 -5.59 21.93
CA VAL A 3 41.86 -4.98 21.49
C VAL A 3 41.85 -3.45 21.64
N ALA A 4 40.72 -2.81 21.28
CA ALA A 4 40.56 -1.36 21.42
C ALA A 4 40.54 -0.92 22.90
N ALA A 5 39.91 -1.68 23.78
CA ALA A 5 39.90 -1.43 25.21
C ALA A 5 41.30 -1.59 25.83
N ALA A 6 42.05 -2.62 25.43
CA ALA A 6 43.43 -2.82 25.87
C ALA A 6 44.36 -1.68 25.43
N LEU A 7 44.20 -1.21 24.17
CA LEU A 7 44.98 -0.10 23.62
C LEU A 7 44.68 1.23 24.35
N LEU A 8 43.41 1.51 24.64
CA LEU A 8 42.96 2.67 25.41
C LEU A 8 43.53 2.65 26.83
N LEU A 9 43.55 1.49 27.50
CA LEU A 9 44.15 1.33 28.82
C LEU A 9 45.67 1.62 28.82
N VAL A 10 46.40 1.13 27.84
CA VAL A 10 47.84 1.38 27.68
C VAL A 10 48.11 2.87 27.42
N ILE A 11 47.34 3.51 26.54
CA ILE A 11 47.48 4.95 26.25
C ILE A 11 47.14 5.79 27.48
N ALA A 12 46.07 5.48 28.20
CA ALA A 12 45.70 6.16 29.45
C ALA A 12 46.77 6.01 30.53
N TRP A 13 47.35 4.81 30.66
CA TRP A 13 48.43 4.56 31.63
C TRP A 13 49.71 5.32 31.30
N ILE A 14 50.10 5.37 30.02
CA ILE A 14 51.25 6.16 29.56
C ILE A 14 50.99 7.65 29.78
N GLY A 15 49.80 8.15 29.45
CA GLY A 15 49.38 9.54 29.64
C GLY A 15 49.41 9.94 31.13
N LEU A 16 48.88 9.09 32.01
CA LEU A 16 48.87 9.31 33.44
C LEU A 16 50.30 9.33 34.00
N ARG A 17 51.17 8.43 33.56
CA ARG A 17 52.58 8.34 33.94
C ARG A 17 53.37 9.56 33.48
N LEU A 18 53.08 10.07 32.30
CA LEU A 18 53.66 11.28 31.75
C LEU A 18 53.21 12.52 32.55
N TRP A 19 51.93 12.61 32.89
CA TRP A 19 51.36 13.70 33.69
C TRP A 19 51.95 13.76 35.10
N ILE A 20 52.14 12.60 35.78
CA ILE A 20 52.79 12.53 37.09
C ILE A 20 54.21 12.97 37.00
N ARG A 21 54.96 12.63 35.93
CA ARG A 21 56.33 13.10 35.70
C ARG A 21 56.46 14.59 35.47
N LEU A 22 55.49 15.17 34.77
CA LEU A 22 55.36 16.62 34.51
C LEU A 22 55.18 17.41 35.83
N ARG A 23 54.33 16.92 36.73
CA ARG A 23 54.10 17.56 38.03
C ARG A 23 55.33 17.60 38.90
N LYS A 24 56.27 16.69 38.76
CA LYS A 24 57.47 16.61 39.56
C LYS A 24 58.63 17.52 39.08
N LYS A 25 58.43 18.48 38.14
CA LYS A 25 59.37 19.54 37.73
C LYS A 25 60.86 19.15 37.59
N ARG A 26 61.19 17.93 37.13
CA ARG A 26 62.59 17.53 36.89
C ARG A 26 63.15 18.20 35.63
N PHE A 27 64.36 18.74 35.73
CA PHE A 27 65.11 19.36 34.64
C PHE A 27 65.09 18.44 33.38
N GLY A 28 64.68 18.98 32.20
CA GLY A 28 64.59 18.23 30.94
C GLY A 28 63.19 17.82 30.53
N SER A 29 62.19 17.89 31.44
CA SER A 29 60.77 17.43 31.09
C SER A 29 60.09 18.28 30.06
N ARG A 30 60.42 19.55 29.89
CA ARG A 30 59.80 20.45 28.91
C ARG A 30 60.12 20.09 27.45
N LEU A 31 61.38 19.65 27.20
CA LEU A 31 61.78 19.21 25.86
C LEU A 31 61.09 17.90 25.47
N LEU A 32 61.06 16.96 26.41
CA LEU A 32 60.45 15.65 26.22
C LEU A 32 58.93 15.76 26.00
N VAL A 33 58.25 16.71 26.68
CA VAL A 33 56.82 16.99 26.47
C VAL A 33 56.56 17.62 25.14
N LYS A 34 57.37 18.59 24.72
CA LYS A 34 57.23 19.19 23.37
C LYS A 34 57.40 18.14 22.27
N LEU A 35 58.41 17.28 22.43
CA LEU A 35 58.68 16.21 21.48
C LEU A 35 57.49 15.18 21.46
N ALA A 36 57.06 14.76 22.64
CA ALA A 36 55.90 13.85 22.73
C ALA A 36 54.61 14.45 22.17
N ALA A 37 54.39 15.75 22.40
CA ALA A 37 53.22 16.46 21.83
C ALA A 37 53.28 16.54 20.30
N VAL A 38 54.45 16.81 19.72
CA VAL A 38 54.62 16.82 18.26
C VAL A 38 54.41 15.44 17.67
N PHE A 39 54.96 14.39 18.28
CA PHE A 39 54.73 13.01 17.82
C PHE A 39 53.29 12.57 17.99
N ALA A 40 52.63 12.93 19.09
CA ALA A 40 51.22 12.65 19.32
C ALA A 40 50.34 13.36 18.27
N LEU A 41 50.62 14.63 17.99
CA LEU A 41 49.89 15.39 17.00
C LEU A 41 50.11 14.82 15.60
N ALA A 42 51.36 14.53 15.24
CA ALA A 42 51.71 13.98 13.93
C ALA A 42 51.10 12.58 13.69
N GLY A 43 50.96 11.77 14.74
CA GLY A 43 50.36 10.45 14.64
C GLY A 43 48.82 10.46 14.72
N PHE A 44 48.26 11.34 15.57
CA PHE A 44 46.82 11.38 15.81
C PHE A 44 46.03 12.19 14.75
N ALA A 45 46.63 13.29 14.24
CA ALA A 45 45.97 14.17 13.31
C ALA A 45 45.56 13.45 12.00
N PRO A 46 46.43 12.68 11.32
CA PRO A 46 46.03 11.97 10.11
C PRO A 46 44.97 10.87 10.39
N GLY A 47 45.10 10.17 11.53
CA GLY A 47 44.12 9.16 11.94
C GLY A 47 42.72 9.76 12.18
N MET A 48 42.67 10.91 12.87
CA MET A 48 41.40 11.63 13.10
C MET A 48 40.81 12.16 11.81
N LEU A 49 41.63 12.65 10.88
CA LEU A 49 41.15 13.14 9.59
C LEU A 49 40.57 12.00 8.76
N ILE A 50 41.25 10.85 8.69
CA ILE A 50 40.72 9.66 7.99
C ILE A 50 39.40 9.20 8.65
N TYR A 51 39.31 9.19 9.97
CA TYR A 51 38.08 8.81 10.66
C TYR A 51 36.92 9.74 10.33
N VAL A 52 37.12 11.06 10.39
CA VAL A 52 36.07 12.05 10.08
C VAL A 52 35.61 11.94 8.61
N VAL A 53 36.55 11.83 7.69
CA VAL A 53 36.25 11.68 6.27
C VAL A 53 35.48 10.38 6.00
N SER A 54 35.96 9.27 6.59
CA SER A 54 35.27 7.96 6.45
C SER A 54 33.87 7.98 7.05
N TYR A 55 33.70 8.60 8.21
CA TYR A 55 32.40 8.73 8.86
C TYR A 55 31.43 9.57 8.03
N GLN A 56 31.88 10.72 7.52
CA GLN A 56 31.06 11.55 6.62
C GLN A 56 30.72 10.85 5.33
N PHE A 57 31.65 10.10 4.74
CA PHE A 57 31.41 9.37 3.51
C PHE A 57 30.40 8.23 3.71
N VAL A 58 30.56 7.44 4.77
CA VAL A 58 29.64 6.35 5.10
C VAL A 58 28.24 6.87 5.43
N SER A 59 28.13 7.92 6.26
CA SER A 59 26.84 8.52 6.59
C SER A 59 26.10 9.05 5.36
N ARG A 60 26.78 9.79 4.49
CA ARG A 60 26.19 10.29 3.25
C ARG A 60 25.83 9.17 2.26
N SER A 61 26.67 8.14 2.17
CA SER A 61 26.39 7.02 1.27
C SER A 61 25.16 6.24 1.72
N ILE A 62 24.99 6.03 3.04
CA ILE A 62 23.82 5.31 3.58
C ILE A 62 22.54 6.11 3.32
N GLU A 63 22.52 7.40 3.63
CA GLU A 63 21.35 8.27 3.37
C GLU A 63 20.95 8.26 1.89
N THR A 64 21.91 8.46 0.98
CA THR A 64 21.61 8.50 -0.46
C THR A 64 21.17 7.14 -1.02
N TRP A 65 21.65 6.03 -0.47
CA TRP A 65 21.28 4.70 -0.97
C TRP A 65 19.94 4.21 -0.44
N PHE A 66 19.58 4.57 0.77
CA PHE A 66 18.31 4.16 1.36
C PHE A 66 17.14 4.96 0.80
N ASP A 67 17.25 6.29 0.72
CA ASP A 67 16.15 7.15 0.26
C ASP A 67 15.75 6.85 -1.20
N VAL A 68 16.72 6.77 -2.11
CA VAL A 68 16.41 6.61 -3.55
C VAL A 68 15.88 5.21 -3.90
N LYS A 69 16.36 4.14 -3.26
CA LYS A 69 15.95 2.77 -3.62
C LYS A 69 14.65 2.34 -2.97
N VAL A 70 14.42 2.72 -1.72
CA VAL A 70 13.22 2.33 -0.99
C VAL A 70 12.02 3.13 -1.47
N GLU A 71 12.17 4.43 -1.66
CA GLU A 71 11.11 5.29 -2.18
C GLU A 71 10.71 4.89 -3.60
N GLY A 72 11.68 4.66 -4.49
CA GLY A 72 11.41 4.21 -5.85
C GLY A 72 10.77 2.81 -5.94
N ALA A 73 11.13 1.89 -5.05
CA ALA A 73 10.52 0.57 -5.00
C ALA A 73 9.09 0.62 -4.46
N LEU A 74 8.84 1.47 -3.46
CA LEU A 74 7.52 1.69 -2.88
C LEU A 74 6.59 2.34 -3.90
N ASP A 75 7.04 3.40 -4.58
CA ASP A 75 6.27 4.07 -5.63
C ASP A 75 5.97 3.13 -6.81
N ALA A 76 6.93 2.32 -7.22
CA ALA A 76 6.71 1.31 -8.27
C ALA A 76 5.68 0.26 -7.82
N GLY A 77 5.73 -0.20 -6.57
CA GLY A 77 4.78 -1.13 -5.99
C GLY A 77 3.36 -0.55 -5.92
N LEU A 78 3.23 0.68 -5.41
CA LEU A 78 1.94 1.38 -5.34
C LEU A 78 1.35 1.63 -6.75
N ASN A 79 2.20 2.01 -7.71
CA ASN A 79 1.75 2.23 -9.09
C ASN A 79 1.30 0.91 -9.75
N LEU A 80 2.02 -0.18 -9.53
CA LEU A 80 1.62 -1.50 -10.01
C LEU A 80 0.29 -1.94 -9.40
N GLY A 81 0.11 -1.78 -8.08
CA GLY A 81 -1.16 -2.07 -7.39
C GLY A 81 -2.32 -1.26 -7.95
N ARG A 82 -2.11 0.05 -8.17
CA ARG A 82 -3.13 0.93 -8.77
C ARG A 82 -3.52 0.49 -10.19
N VAL A 83 -2.55 0.21 -11.05
CA VAL A 83 -2.79 -0.23 -12.43
C VAL A 83 -3.49 -1.59 -12.46
N SER A 84 -3.12 -2.50 -11.55
CA SER A 84 -3.78 -3.80 -11.43
C SER A 84 -5.25 -3.66 -11.00
N LEU A 85 -5.53 -2.83 -9.98
CA LEU A 85 -6.89 -2.54 -9.53
C LEU A 85 -7.73 -1.88 -10.64
N GLU A 86 -7.16 -0.94 -11.37
CA GLU A 86 -7.83 -0.28 -12.49
C GLU A 86 -8.15 -1.26 -13.61
N THR A 87 -7.21 -2.14 -13.94
CA THR A 87 -7.41 -3.18 -14.96
C THR A 87 -8.53 -4.14 -14.57
N LEU A 88 -8.52 -4.63 -13.32
CA LEU A 88 -9.57 -5.51 -12.79
C LEU A 88 -10.94 -4.81 -12.77
N SER A 89 -10.97 -3.55 -12.33
CA SER A 89 -12.19 -2.74 -12.28
C SER A 89 -12.78 -2.52 -13.68
N ASN A 90 -11.93 -2.25 -14.67
CA ASN A 90 -12.34 -2.06 -16.06
C ASN A 90 -12.83 -3.38 -16.69
N ASP A 91 -12.14 -4.50 -16.45
CA ASP A 91 -12.56 -5.82 -16.93
C ASP A 91 -13.91 -6.21 -16.34
N LEU A 92 -14.08 -6.07 -15.01
CA LEU A 92 -15.35 -6.34 -14.36
C LEU A 92 -16.47 -5.43 -14.87
N THR A 93 -16.19 -4.16 -15.10
CA THR A 93 -17.15 -3.20 -15.65
C THR A 93 -17.62 -3.60 -17.05
N ASN A 94 -16.70 -4.00 -17.92
CA ASN A 94 -17.03 -4.44 -19.27
C ASN A 94 -17.85 -5.73 -19.25
N LYS A 95 -17.46 -6.71 -18.42
CA LYS A 95 -18.22 -7.95 -18.23
C LYS A 95 -19.62 -7.67 -17.67
N ALA A 96 -19.73 -6.79 -16.67
CA ALA A 96 -21.01 -6.40 -16.08
C ALA A 96 -21.93 -5.68 -17.09
N ARG A 97 -21.39 -4.84 -17.98
CA ARG A 97 -22.15 -4.19 -19.05
C ARG A 97 -22.71 -5.21 -20.06
N LEU A 98 -21.89 -6.18 -20.47
CA LEU A 98 -22.35 -7.26 -21.35
C LEU A 98 -23.47 -8.08 -20.68
N SER A 99 -23.29 -8.41 -19.39
CA SER A 99 -24.29 -9.11 -18.60
C SER A 99 -25.59 -8.31 -18.44
N ALA A 100 -25.48 -7.00 -18.21
CA ALA A 100 -26.63 -6.10 -18.15
C ALA A 100 -27.43 -6.08 -19.47
N SER A 101 -26.74 -6.16 -20.62
CA SER A 101 -27.40 -6.23 -21.91
C SER A 101 -28.20 -7.55 -22.11
N GLN A 102 -27.70 -8.67 -21.59
CA GLN A 102 -28.39 -9.96 -21.60
C GLN A 102 -29.65 -9.95 -20.71
N LEU A 103 -29.58 -9.24 -19.57
CA LEU A 103 -30.74 -9.09 -18.68
C LEU A 103 -31.81 -8.14 -19.20
N SER A 104 -31.54 -7.39 -20.26
CA SER A 104 -32.47 -6.42 -20.80
C SER A 104 -33.81 -7.03 -21.22
N SER A 105 -33.78 -8.25 -21.77
CA SER A 105 -34.96 -8.97 -22.25
C SER A 105 -35.64 -9.84 -21.20
N VAL A 106 -35.07 -9.93 -19.98
CA VAL A 106 -35.57 -10.81 -18.94
C VAL A 106 -36.55 -10.04 -18.03
N PRO A 107 -37.76 -10.57 -17.80
CA PRO A 107 -38.70 -9.98 -16.86
C PRO A 107 -38.22 -10.17 -15.40
N ASP A 108 -38.63 -9.27 -14.51
CA ASP A 108 -38.20 -9.26 -13.11
C ASP A 108 -38.49 -10.57 -12.37
N ALA A 109 -39.67 -11.16 -12.60
CA ALA A 109 -40.08 -12.42 -11.98
C ALA A 109 -39.23 -13.63 -12.40
N GLY A 110 -38.56 -13.56 -13.56
CA GLY A 110 -37.74 -14.64 -14.12
C GLY A 110 -36.24 -14.40 -14.00
N ALA A 111 -35.79 -13.35 -13.29
CA ALA A 111 -34.40 -12.93 -13.27
C ALA A 111 -33.48 -13.81 -12.39
N THR A 112 -34.01 -14.65 -11.49
CA THR A 112 -33.25 -15.44 -10.54
C THR A 112 -32.22 -16.36 -11.22
N LEU A 113 -32.65 -17.25 -12.12
CA LEU A 113 -31.79 -18.18 -12.85
C LEU A 113 -30.75 -17.48 -13.74
N PRO A 114 -31.11 -16.44 -14.52
CA PRO A 114 -30.14 -15.63 -15.23
C PRO A 114 -29.09 -14.99 -14.32
N LEU A 115 -29.48 -14.47 -13.15
CA LEU A 115 -28.54 -13.85 -12.18
C LEU A 115 -27.58 -14.89 -11.59
N GLU A 116 -28.05 -16.09 -11.27
CA GLU A 116 -27.17 -17.19 -10.81
C GLU A 116 -26.13 -17.57 -11.88
N ARG A 117 -26.55 -17.71 -13.14
CA ARG A 117 -25.64 -17.99 -14.25
C ARG A 117 -24.62 -16.86 -14.45
N LEU A 118 -25.04 -15.62 -14.37
CA LEU A 118 -24.16 -14.47 -14.48
C LEU A 118 -23.17 -14.40 -13.33
N ARG A 119 -23.61 -14.68 -12.10
CA ARG A 119 -22.70 -14.78 -10.94
C ARG A 119 -21.58 -15.78 -11.21
N ASP A 120 -21.94 -16.98 -11.68
CA ASP A 120 -20.96 -18.04 -11.93
C ASP A 120 -20.05 -17.72 -13.12
N GLN A 121 -20.59 -17.13 -14.19
CA GLN A 121 -19.81 -16.68 -15.36
C GLN A 121 -18.83 -15.55 -15.04
N LEU A 122 -19.21 -14.64 -14.14
CA LEU A 122 -18.38 -13.51 -13.72
C LEU A 122 -17.39 -13.89 -12.60
N GLY A 123 -17.54 -15.07 -12.00
CA GLY A 123 -16.82 -15.40 -10.75
C GLY A 123 -17.15 -14.43 -9.62
N ALA A 124 -18.35 -13.84 -9.66
CA ALA A 124 -18.77 -12.85 -8.70
C ALA A 124 -19.23 -13.51 -7.40
N ARG A 125 -18.98 -12.83 -6.27
CA ARG A 125 -19.50 -13.24 -4.97
C ARG A 125 -21.00 -13.03 -4.90
N ASP A 126 -21.44 -11.84 -5.31
CA ASP A 126 -22.84 -11.44 -5.27
C ASP A 126 -23.23 -10.68 -6.53
N VAL A 127 -24.43 -10.95 -7.02
CA VAL A 127 -25.04 -10.21 -8.13
C VAL A 127 -26.45 -9.85 -7.73
N GLY A 128 -26.81 -8.57 -7.82
CA GLY A 128 -28.13 -8.06 -7.47
C GLY A 128 -28.74 -7.17 -8.53
N LEU A 129 -30.03 -7.35 -8.78
CA LEU A 129 -30.83 -6.48 -9.66
C LEU A 129 -31.63 -5.51 -8.79
N PHE A 130 -31.49 -4.21 -9.06
CA PHE A 130 -32.11 -3.14 -8.30
C PHE A 130 -33.04 -2.30 -9.17
N SER A 131 -34.10 -1.77 -8.57
CA SER A 131 -35.02 -0.80 -9.19
C SER A 131 -34.38 0.60 -9.26
N ALA A 132 -35.09 1.52 -9.92
CA ALA A 132 -34.73 2.94 -9.98
C ALA A 132 -34.63 3.62 -8.60
N SER A 133 -35.38 3.11 -7.61
CA SER A 133 -35.37 3.59 -6.21
C SER A 133 -34.32 2.91 -5.33
N GLY A 134 -33.52 1.98 -5.88
CA GLY A 134 -32.54 1.21 -5.14
C GLY A 134 -33.13 0.07 -4.29
N GLN A 135 -34.36 -0.35 -4.59
CA GLN A 135 -34.94 -1.54 -3.98
C GLN A 135 -34.40 -2.78 -4.69
N LEU A 136 -34.07 -3.80 -3.91
CA LEU A 136 -33.66 -5.08 -4.44
C LEU A 136 -34.84 -5.80 -5.10
N ILE A 137 -34.71 -6.11 -6.39
CA ILE A 137 -35.70 -6.90 -7.13
C ILE A 137 -35.37 -8.39 -6.96
N GLN A 138 -34.15 -8.79 -7.31
CA GLN A 138 -33.65 -10.15 -7.21
C GLN A 138 -32.14 -10.14 -6.90
N ALA A 139 -31.64 -11.20 -6.24
CA ALA A 139 -30.22 -11.38 -5.98
C ALA A 139 -29.79 -12.83 -6.11
N ALA A 140 -28.56 -13.04 -6.54
CA ALA A 140 -27.85 -14.30 -6.49
C ALA A 140 -26.56 -14.11 -5.69
N SER A 141 -26.44 -14.81 -4.57
CA SER A 141 -25.26 -14.76 -3.68
C SER A 141 -24.61 -16.12 -3.57
N GLN A 142 -23.31 -16.16 -3.36
CA GLN A 142 -22.58 -17.41 -3.09
C GLN A 142 -22.92 -17.98 -1.71
N SER A 143 -23.27 -17.13 -0.76
CA SER A 143 -23.69 -17.53 0.58
C SER A 143 -25.16 -17.27 0.79
N GLN A 144 -25.95 -18.33 0.98
CA GLN A 144 -27.40 -18.25 1.28
C GLN A 144 -27.69 -17.56 2.63
N PHE A 145 -26.71 -17.43 3.51
CA PHE A 145 -26.85 -16.83 4.83
C PHE A 145 -26.47 -15.36 4.91
N GLN A 146 -25.80 -14.82 3.88
CA GLN A 146 -25.42 -13.40 3.81
C GLN A 146 -26.21 -12.69 2.71
N LEU A 147 -27.47 -12.42 2.97
CA LEU A 147 -28.31 -11.51 2.16
C LEU A 147 -27.91 -10.03 2.31
N SER A 148 -26.65 -9.77 2.60
CA SER A 148 -26.07 -8.43 2.69
C SER A 148 -25.65 -7.93 1.32
N THR A 149 -26.53 -7.98 0.35
CA THR A 149 -26.32 -7.16 -0.87
C THR A 149 -26.53 -5.72 -0.45
N ALA A 150 -25.43 -5.04 -0.13
CA ALA A 150 -25.45 -3.65 0.30
C ALA A 150 -26.21 -2.83 -0.74
N ARG A 151 -27.24 -2.10 -0.31
CA ARG A 151 -28.03 -1.22 -1.19
C ARG A 151 -27.14 -0.16 -1.80
N PRO A 152 -27.18 0.05 -3.12
CA PRO A 152 -26.48 1.17 -3.72
C PRO A 152 -27.04 2.50 -3.19
N SER A 153 -26.17 3.44 -2.91
CA SER A 153 -26.58 4.76 -2.44
C SER A 153 -27.32 5.55 -3.53
N ALA A 154 -28.13 6.51 -3.13
CA ALA A 154 -28.86 7.37 -4.08
C ALA A 154 -27.88 8.16 -5.00
N GLN A 155 -26.68 8.45 -4.53
CA GLN A 155 -25.63 9.09 -5.32
C GLN A 155 -25.06 8.14 -6.37
N GLN A 156 -24.77 6.89 -6.00
CA GLN A 156 -24.29 5.85 -6.93
C GLN A 156 -25.31 5.57 -8.03
N LEU A 157 -26.59 5.48 -7.69
CA LEU A 157 -27.67 5.32 -8.68
C LEU A 157 -27.76 6.51 -9.64
N ARG A 158 -27.63 7.73 -9.14
CA ARG A 158 -27.62 8.94 -9.99
C ARG A 158 -26.43 8.95 -10.94
N THR A 159 -25.25 8.65 -10.42
CA THR A 159 -24.04 8.58 -11.25
C THR A 159 -24.12 7.45 -12.28
N ALA A 160 -24.57 6.24 -11.88
CA ALA A 160 -24.77 5.12 -12.82
C ALA A 160 -25.82 5.42 -13.90
N ARG A 161 -26.83 6.25 -13.61
CA ARG A 161 -27.80 6.70 -14.60
C ARG A 161 -27.17 7.64 -15.63
N GLY A 162 -26.26 8.53 -15.22
CA GLY A 162 -25.58 9.48 -16.11
C GLY A 162 -24.43 8.83 -16.90
N SER A 163 -23.56 8.08 -16.24
CA SER A 163 -22.36 7.45 -16.84
C SER A 163 -22.56 6.03 -17.34
N ARG A 164 -23.74 5.45 -17.14
CA ARG A 164 -24.14 4.06 -17.42
C ARG A 164 -23.48 3.02 -16.53
N SER A 165 -22.41 3.33 -15.83
CA SER A 165 -21.78 2.47 -14.86
C SER A 165 -21.01 3.29 -13.81
N VAL A 166 -20.89 2.74 -12.61
CA VAL A 166 -20.07 3.27 -11.51
C VAL A 166 -19.35 2.10 -10.88
N THR A 167 -18.07 2.28 -10.62
CA THR A 167 -17.23 1.28 -9.94
C THR A 167 -16.62 1.90 -8.69
N TRP A 168 -16.57 1.16 -7.59
CA TRP A 168 -15.90 1.54 -6.36
C TRP A 168 -15.34 0.31 -5.66
N VAL A 169 -14.39 0.55 -4.78
CA VAL A 169 -13.77 -0.49 -3.95
C VAL A 169 -14.19 -0.24 -2.51
N GLU A 170 -14.56 -1.29 -1.79
CA GLU A 170 -14.87 -1.27 -0.37
C GLU A 170 -13.88 -2.18 0.39
N GLY A 171 -13.62 -1.85 1.65
CA GLY A 171 -12.79 -2.68 2.53
C GLY A 171 -11.29 -2.39 2.47
N LEU A 172 -10.84 -1.30 1.80
CA LEU A 172 -9.44 -0.85 1.80
C LEU A 172 -9.14 0.15 2.92
N ASP A 173 -10.14 0.63 3.68
CA ASP A 173 -9.95 1.61 4.74
C ASP A 173 -9.30 0.95 5.97
N GLU A 174 -8.13 1.44 6.38
CA GLU A 174 -7.32 0.97 7.51
C GLU A 174 -8.07 0.93 8.87
N ALA A 175 -9.16 1.67 9.00
CA ALA A 175 -9.92 1.75 10.25
C ALA A 175 -10.80 0.52 10.53
N THR A 176 -11.03 -0.36 9.55
CA THR A 176 -11.94 -1.51 9.68
C THR A 176 -11.29 -2.81 9.19
N ALA A 177 -9.97 -2.86 9.04
CA ALA A 177 -9.22 -4.04 8.62
C ALA A 177 -9.32 -5.18 9.66
N ALA A 178 -10.53 -5.68 9.84
CA ALA A 178 -10.75 -6.88 10.65
C ALA A 178 -10.28 -8.15 9.93
N THR A 179 -10.28 -8.16 8.60
CA THR A 179 -9.71 -9.26 7.80
C THR A 179 -9.48 -8.79 6.37
N VAL A 180 -8.36 -9.19 5.78
CA VAL A 180 -7.96 -9.02 4.36
C VAL A 180 -9.06 -9.52 3.39
N ASP A 181 -9.92 -10.41 3.85
CA ASP A 181 -11.05 -11.03 3.14
C ASP A 181 -12.22 -10.06 2.79
N ASP A 182 -12.20 -8.83 3.27
CA ASP A 182 -13.31 -7.90 3.10
C ASP A 182 -13.15 -6.89 1.95
N ALA A 183 -11.98 -6.85 1.28
CA ALA A 183 -11.75 -5.98 0.16
C ALA A 183 -12.51 -6.45 -1.09
N ARG A 184 -13.39 -5.61 -1.63
CA ARG A 184 -14.33 -5.96 -2.71
C ARG A 184 -14.42 -4.86 -3.75
N ILE A 185 -14.44 -5.25 -5.03
CA ILE A 185 -14.79 -4.35 -6.12
C ILE A 185 -16.28 -4.48 -6.36
N LYS A 186 -16.99 -3.36 -6.39
CA LYS A 186 -18.40 -3.26 -6.71
C LYS A 186 -18.59 -2.45 -7.99
N VAL A 187 -19.38 -3.00 -8.89
CA VAL A 187 -19.73 -2.36 -10.16
C VAL A 187 -21.24 -2.29 -10.28
N LEU A 188 -21.77 -1.09 -10.42
CA LEU A 188 -23.17 -0.81 -10.65
C LEU A 188 -23.36 -0.37 -12.11
N VAL A 189 -24.17 -1.12 -12.85
CA VAL A 189 -24.41 -0.88 -14.28
C VAL A 189 -25.91 -0.68 -14.55
N LEU A 190 -26.23 0.29 -15.39
CA LEU A 190 -27.59 0.49 -15.87
C LEU A 190 -27.96 -0.63 -16.86
N VAL A 191 -29.02 -1.35 -16.58
CA VAL A 191 -29.59 -2.36 -17.49
C VAL A 191 -30.35 -1.62 -18.60
N PRO A 192 -29.93 -1.76 -19.88
CA PRO A 192 -30.65 -1.11 -20.99
C PRO A 192 -32.05 -1.67 -21.11
N ASN A 193 -33.01 -0.82 -21.37
CA ASN A 193 -34.38 -1.24 -21.58
C ASN A 193 -34.59 -1.50 -23.07
N PRO A 194 -34.92 -2.72 -23.49
CA PRO A 194 -35.14 -3.03 -24.92
C PRO A 194 -36.46 -2.49 -25.45
N SER A 195 -37.40 -2.18 -24.56
CA SER A 195 -38.72 -1.67 -24.96
C SER A 195 -38.62 -0.18 -25.25
N PHE A 196 -39.06 0.24 -26.44
CA PHE A 196 -39.41 1.62 -26.74
C PHE A 196 -40.61 2.11 -25.89
N ALA A 197 -40.99 1.38 -24.85
CA ALA A 197 -42.00 1.75 -23.89
C ALA A 197 -41.55 2.99 -23.10
N LEU A 198 -42.21 4.09 -23.33
CA LEU A 198 -42.03 5.40 -22.70
C LEU A 198 -42.10 5.40 -21.16
N VAL A 199 -42.38 4.26 -20.52
CA VAL A 199 -42.70 4.14 -19.07
C VAL A 199 -41.92 3.03 -18.34
N ALA A 200 -40.94 2.38 -18.98
CA ALA A 200 -40.21 1.33 -18.25
C ALA A 200 -39.18 1.94 -17.28
N GLU A 201 -39.31 1.62 -16.01
CA GLU A 201 -38.36 2.08 -14.97
C GLU A 201 -36.96 1.53 -15.21
N PRO A 202 -35.90 2.37 -15.06
CA PRO A 202 -34.53 1.91 -15.20
C PRO A 202 -34.17 0.91 -14.11
N ARG A 203 -33.54 -0.18 -14.50
CA ARG A 203 -33.01 -1.22 -13.61
C ARG A 203 -31.49 -1.13 -13.53
N PHE A 204 -30.92 -1.56 -12.43
CA PHE A 204 -29.49 -1.52 -12.19
C PHE A 204 -28.99 -2.90 -11.78
N LEU A 205 -27.91 -3.35 -12.39
CA LEU A 205 -27.19 -4.55 -12.03
C LEU A 205 -26.00 -4.18 -11.15
N LEU A 206 -25.95 -4.69 -9.92
CA LEU A 206 -24.81 -4.58 -9.02
C LEU A 206 -24.06 -5.91 -9.02
N VAL A 207 -22.78 -5.86 -9.33
CA VAL A 207 -21.86 -7.00 -9.28
C VAL A 207 -20.83 -6.75 -8.21
N THR A 208 -20.63 -7.70 -7.31
CA THR A 208 -19.62 -7.65 -6.25
C THR A 208 -18.62 -8.78 -6.45
N GLN A 209 -17.36 -8.46 -6.56
CA GLN A 209 -16.26 -9.42 -6.68
C GLN A 209 -15.25 -9.19 -5.55
N ALA A 210 -14.76 -10.27 -4.93
CA ALA A 210 -13.67 -10.19 -3.97
C ALA A 210 -12.37 -9.82 -4.68
N LEU A 211 -11.53 -9.02 -4.04
CA LEU A 211 -10.18 -8.79 -4.54
C LEU A 211 -9.33 -10.06 -4.34
N PRO A 212 -8.43 -10.39 -5.29
CA PRO A 212 -7.43 -11.44 -5.07
C PRO A 212 -6.56 -11.10 -3.86
N GLU A 213 -6.28 -12.12 -3.01
CA GLU A 213 -5.44 -11.96 -1.81
C GLU A 213 -4.04 -11.39 -2.12
N GLU A 214 -3.56 -11.59 -3.34
CA GLU A 214 -2.25 -11.13 -3.82
C GLU A 214 -2.18 -9.60 -4.00
N LEU A 215 -3.31 -8.89 -3.98
CA LEU A 215 -3.41 -7.44 -4.20
C LEU A 215 -3.79 -6.65 -2.94
N VAL A 216 -4.05 -7.31 -1.84
CA VAL A 216 -4.38 -6.76 -0.53
C VAL A 216 -3.20 -6.95 0.42
#